data_86feba97df560eb619296b01e5424c2f
#
_entry.id   86feba97df560eb619296b01e5424c2f
#
_cell.length_a   1.000
_cell.length_b   1.000
_cell.length_c   1.000
_cell.angle_alpha   90.00
_cell.angle_beta   90.00
_cell.angle_gamma   90.00
#
_symmetry.space_group_name_H-M   'P 1'
#
loop_
_entity.id
_entity.type
_entity.pdbx_description
1 polymer ?
#
loop_
_entity_poly.entity_id
_entity_poly.type
_entity_poly.pdbx_seq_one_letter_code
_entity_poly.pdbx_strand_id
1 'polypeptide(L)'
;MDVVSFLKDKTRIPVIGAPLFTVSYPELVLAQCKAGIVGSFPALNARPEEKLGEWITMMKKELDDYQNNNPEEIVAPFAVNQICHHSNNRLEHDMEVCVEHEVPIIIKSLRAPQFVVDSVHSYGGTVIHDVINIRHAKKAIDEGA
;
A
#
# COMPACT_ATOMS: atom_id res chain seq x y z
N MET A 1 11.46 -9.47 3.18
CA MET A 1 10.64 -9.95 4.35
C MET A 1 9.34 -10.45 3.78
N ASP A 2 8.87 -11.65 4.15
CA ASP A 2 7.59 -12.13 3.63
C ASP A 2 6.42 -11.36 4.26
N VAL A 3 5.31 -11.23 3.52
CA VAL A 3 4.16 -10.43 3.92
C VAL A 3 3.49 -10.93 5.21
N VAL A 4 3.51 -12.23 5.46
CA VAL A 4 2.92 -12.82 6.66
C VAL A 4 3.70 -12.38 7.90
N SER A 5 5.03 -12.46 7.84
CA SER A 5 5.92 -11.98 8.91
C SER A 5 5.81 -10.47 9.07
N PHE A 6 5.66 -9.71 7.98
CA PHE A 6 5.49 -8.26 8.04
C PHE A 6 4.19 -7.84 8.73
N LEU A 7 3.09 -8.55 8.47
CA LEU A 7 1.77 -8.23 9.03
C LEU A 7 1.51 -8.85 10.40
N LYS A 8 2.37 -9.80 10.83
CA LYS A 8 2.23 -10.44 12.14
C LYS A 8 2.22 -9.37 13.24
N ASP A 9 1.26 -9.46 14.11
CA ASP A 9 1.06 -8.54 15.23
C ASP A 9 0.70 -7.09 14.83
N LYS A 10 0.56 -6.80 13.53
CA LYS A 10 0.14 -5.50 13.00
C LYS A 10 -1.29 -5.47 12.49
N THR A 11 -1.97 -6.59 12.52
CA THR A 11 -3.38 -6.68 12.11
C THR A 11 -4.17 -7.51 13.12
N ARG A 12 -5.41 -7.13 13.33
CA ARG A 12 -6.34 -7.86 14.21
C ARG A 12 -6.81 -9.17 13.55
N ILE A 13 -6.98 -9.13 12.26
CA ILE A 13 -7.27 -10.27 11.38
C ILE A 13 -6.52 -10.11 10.05
N PRO A 14 -6.13 -11.18 9.36
CA PRO A 14 -5.35 -11.11 8.12
C PRO A 14 -6.22 -10.71 6.92
N VAL A 15 -6.71 -9.49 6.92
CA VAL A 15 -7.59 -8.92 5.88
C VAL A 15 -7.00 -7.63 5.36
N ILE A 16 -7.09 -7.46 4.04
CA ILE A 16 -6.75 -6.22 3.34
C ILE A 16 -8.02 -5.69 2.68
N GLY A 17 -8.39 -4.45 2.99
CA GLY A 17 -9.44 -3.74 2.27
C GLY A 17 -9.00 -3.49 0.83
N ALA A 18 -9.79 -3.91 -0.15
CA ALA A 18 -9.43 -3.78 -1.57
C ALA A 18 -9.30 -2.31 -2.00
N PRO A 19 -8.30 -1.98 -2.84
CA PRO A 19 -8.16 -0.64 -3.39
C PRO A 19 -9.19 -0.40 -4.49
N LEU A 20 -10.27 0.30 -4.18
CA LEU A 20 -11.37 0.55 -5.10
C LEU A 20 -11.25 1.93 -5.74
N PHE A 21 -11.21 1.96 -7.08
CA PHE A 21 -11.20 3.22 -7.84
C PHE A 21 -12.45 4.04 -7.54
N THR A 22 -12.26 5.35 -7.31
CA THR A 22 -13.31 6.31 -6.93
C THR A 22 -14.10 6.01 -5.65
N VAL A 23 -13.69 5.01 -4.86
CA VAL A 23 -14.34 4.64 -3.58
C VAL A 23 -13.36 4.72 -2.42
N SER A 24 -12.16 4.13 -2.58
CA SER A 24 -11.17 4.13 -1.51
C SER A 24 -10.46 5.48 -1.44
N TYR A 25 -10.93 6.34 -0.55
CA TYR A 25 -10.35 7.62 -0.17
C TYR A 25 -9.77 7.53 1.26
N PRO A 26 -9.00 8.54 1.70
CA PRO A 26 -8.34 8.51 3.01
C PRO A 26 -9.25 8.15 4.18
N GLU A 27 -10.48 8.63 4.19
CA GLU A 27 -11.43 8.36 5.28
C GLU A 27 -11.75 6.89 5.44
N LEU A 28 -11.95 6.17 4.31
CA LEU A 28 -12.19 4.72 4.32
C LEU A 28 -10.92 3.97 4.75
N VAL A 29 -9.76 4.37 4.22
CA VAL A 29 -8.47 3.75 4.54
C VAL A 29 -8.17 3.89 6.04
N LEU A 30 -8.34 5.08 6.60
CA LEU A 30 -8.15 5.36 8.01
C LEU A 30 -9.10 4.53 8.90
N ALA A 31 -10.37 4.44 8.51
CA ALA A 31 -11.34 3.63 9.24
C ALA A 31 -10.95 2.14 9.26
N GLN A 32 -10.46 1.61 8.13
CA GLN A 32 -9.97 0.24 8.03
C GLN A 32 -8.73 0.01 8.89
N CYS A 33 -7.73 0.90 8.82
CA CYS A 33 -6.51 0.79 9.62
C CYS A 33 -6.80 0.87 11.13
N LYS A 34 -7.64 1.79 11.56
CA LYS A 34 -8.09 1.91 12.96
C LYS A 34 -8.89 0.70 13.43
N ALA A 35 -9.60 0.01 12.53
CA ALA A 35 -10.28 -1.24 12.83
C ALA A 35 -9.32 -2.46 12.90
N GLY A 36 -8.04 -2.28 12.63
CA GLY A 36 -7.01 -3.32 12.69
C GLY A 36 -6.92 -4.21 11.45
N ILE A 37 -7.38 -3.73 10.30
CA ILE A 37 -7.17 -4.37 8.99
C ILE A 37 -6.42 -3.43 8.07
N VAL A 38 -5.64 -3.97 7.13
CA VAL A 38 -4.92 -3.12 6.16
C VAL A 38 -5.93 -2.36 5.30
N GLY A 39 -5.91 -1.03 5.39
CA GLY A 39 -6.65 -0.16 4.49
C GLY A 39 -5.86 0.09 3.21
N SER A 40 -6.51 0.19 2.05
CA SER A 40 -5.78 0.48 0.81
C SER A 40 -6.54 1.39 -0.14
N PHE A 41 -5.79 2.10 -0.98
CA PHE A 41 -6.34 2.96 -2.03
C PHE A 41 -5.45 2.97 -3.28
N PRO A 42 -6.04 3.17 -4.48
CA PRO A 42 -5.26 3.38 -5.69
C PRO A 42 -4.59 4.76 -5.68
N ALA A 43 -3.30 4.84 -6.02
CA ALA A 43 -2.61 6.13 -6.18
C ALA A 43 -3.37 7.05 -7.14
N LEU A 44 -3.98 6.50 -8.18
CA LEU A 44 -4.78 7.23 -9.17
C LEU A 44 -6.06 7.89 -8.62
N ASN A 45 -6.48 7.59 -7.39
CA ASN A 45 -7.58 8.30 -6.73
C ASN A 45 -7.14 9.69 -6.24
N ALA A 46 -5.86 9.88 -5.94
CA ALA A 46 -5.31 11.19 -5.61
C ALA A 46 -5.24 12.06 -6.87
N ARG A 47 -6.10 13.06 -6.95
CA ARG A 47 -6.19 13.99 -8.09
C ARG A 47 -6.37 15.42 -7.60
N PRO A 48 -5.53 16.35 -8.06
CA PRO A 48 -4.37 16.12 -8.94
C PRO A 48 -3.26 15.29 -8.25
N GLU A 49 -2.18 14.96 -8.99
CA GLU A 49 -1.18 13.98 -8.52
C GLU A 49 -0.43 14.39 -7.24
N GLU A 50 -0.27 15.68 -7.02
CA GLU A 50 0.35 16.25 -5.82
C GLU A 50 -0.38 15.85 -4.53
N LYS A 51 -1.68 15.54 -4.62
CA LYS A 51 -2.47 15.07 -3.48
C LYS A 51 -2.01 13.73 -2.91
N LEU A 52 -1.26 12.93 -3.67
CA LEU A 52 -0.79 11.64 -3.17
C LEU A 52 0.10 11.83 -1.93
N GLY A 53 1.09 12.71 -2.00
CA GLY A 53 1.97 13.02 -0.87
C GLY A 53 1.23 13.65 0.31
N GLU A 54 0.28 14.55 0.02
CA GLU A 54 -0.57 15.15 1.06
C GLU A 54 -1.40 14.10 1.81
N TRP A 55 -2.02 13.17 1.08
CA TRP A 55 -2.82 12.09 1.68
C TRP A 55 -1.98 11.15 2.52
N ILE A 56 -0.81 10.74 2.01
CA ILE A 56 0.09 9.84 2.74
C ILE A 56 0.54 10.51 4.04
N THR A 57 0.99 11.76 3.98
CA THR A 57 1.42 12.53 5.16
C THR A 57 0.31 12.65 6.19
N MET A 58 -0.88 13.02 5.76
CA MET A 58 -2.05 13.17 6.63
C MET A 58 -2.44 11.84 7.27
N MET A 59 -2.49 10.75 6.49
CA MET A 59 -2.86 9.43 7.02
C MET A 59 -1.83 8.90 8.01
N LYS A 60 -0.53 9.04 7.74
CA LYS A 60 0.53 8.65 8.68
C LYS A 60 0.34 9.36 10.02
N LYS A 61 0.21 10.68 9.97
CA LYS A 61 0.00 11.48 11.18
C LYS A 61 -1.24 11.05 11.96
N GLU A 62 -2.35 10.86 11.28
CA GLU A 62 -3.62 10.51 11.94
C GLU A 62 -3.60 9.10 12.54
N LEU A 63 -2.94 8.14 11.89
CA LEU A 63 -2.77 6.79 12.45
C LEU A 63 -1.83 6.78 13.64
N ASP A 64 -0.74 7.55 13.59
CA ASP A 64 0.20 7.71 14.71
C ASP A 64 -0.49 8.39 15.91
N ASP A 65 -1.22 9.47 15.67
CA ASP A 65 -1.99 10.17 16.72
C ASP A 65 -3.05 9.23 17.34
N TYR A 66 -3.74 8.44 16.51
CA TYR A 66 -4.72 7.48 17.00
C TYR A 66 -4.07 6.37 17.84
N GLN A 67 -2.96 5.78 17.38
CA GLN A 67 -2.23 4.74 18.11
C GLN A 67 -1.72 5.27 19.47
N ASN A 68 -1.19 6.49 19.50
CA ASN A 68 -0.71 7.12 20.74
C ASN A 68 -1.83 7.35 21.76
N ASN A 69 -3.04 7.67 21.29
CA ASN A 69 -4.20 7.85 22.15
C ASN A 69 -4.91 6.54 22.52
N ASN A 70 -4.62 5.44 21.80
CA ASN A 70 -5.22 4.12 22.00
C ASN A 70 -4.15 3.02 21.98
N PRO A 71 -3.24 3.00 22.97
CA PRO A 71 -2.05 2.13 22.93
C PRO A 71 -2.37 0.64 22.97
N GLU A 72 -3.56 0.25 23.45
CA GLU A 72 -4.01 -1.14 23.48
C GLU A 72 -4.67 -1.61 22.16
N GLU A 73 -4.94 -0.69 21.23
CA GLU A 73 -5.53 -1.02 19.95
C GLU A 73 -4.46 -1.41 18.93
N ILE A 74 -4.80 -2.33 18.03
CA ILE A 74 -3.95 -2.67 16.89
C ILE A 74 -4.35 -1.77 15.73
N VAL A 75 -3.48 -0.83 15.40
CA VAL A 75 -3.63 0.03 14.21
C VAL A 75 -2.84 -0.60 13.06
N ALA A 76 -3.55 -1.05 12.04
CA ALA A 76 -2.92 -1.70 10.90
C ALA A 76 -2.25 -0.68 9.96
N PRO A 77 -1.20 -1.09 9.22
CA PRO A 77 -0.61 -0.24 8.18
C PRO A 77 -1.57 -0.05 7.02
N PHE A 78 -1.39 1.03 6.26
CA PHE A 78 -2.09 1.22 5.00
C PHE A 78 -1.25 0.75 3.81
N ALA A 79 -1.91 0.56 2.67
CA ALA A 79 -1.30 0.21 1.40
C ALA A 79 -1.68 1.18 0.29
N VAL A 80 -0.76 1.42 -0.65
CA VAL A 80 -1.02 2.16 -1.89
C VAL A 80 -0.97 1.21 -3.07
N ASN A 81 -2.02 1.20 -3.88
CA ASN A 81 -2.06 0.39 -5.09
C ASN A 81 -1.50 1.16 -6.27
N GLN A 82 -0.59 0.51 -6.99
CA GLN A 82 0.05 1.01 -8.21
C GLN A 82 -0.39 0.19 -9.42
N ILE A 83 -1.02 0.85 -10.38
CA ILE A 83 -1.39 0.26 -11.67
C ILE A 83 -0.17 0.25 -12.58
N CYS A 84 0.49 -0.89 -12.68
CA CYS A 84 1.71 -1.08 -13.47
C CYS A 84 1.36 -1.36 -14.94
N HIS A 85 0.87 -0.35 -15.64
CA HIS A 85 0.49 -0.44 -17.05
C HIS A 85 1.10 0.71 -17.84
N HIS A 86 1.43 0.47 -19.12
CA HIS A 86 2.07 1.47 -19.99
C HIS A 86 1.22 2.74 -20.20
N SER A 87 -0.10 2.66 -20.02
CA SER A 87 -0.98 3.84 -20.08
C SER A 87 -1.01 4.66 -18.80
N ASN A 88 -0.40 4.17 -17.72
CA ASN A 88 -0.26 4.94 -16.49
C ASN A 88 1.01 5.78 -16.55
N ASN A 89 0.88 7.02 -17.02
CA ASN A 89 2.00 7.97 -17.12
C ASN A 89 2.41 8.56 -15.75
N ARG A 90 1.70 8.23 -14.66
CA ARG A 90 2.02 8.68 -13.30
C ARG A 90 2.84 7.66 -12.51
N LEU A 91 3.04 6.43 -13.02
CA LEU A 91 3.62 5.34 -12.22
C LEU A 91 4.97 5.70 -11.60
N GLU A 92 5.87 6.30 -12.37
CA GLU A 92 7.20 6.69 -11.88
C GLU A 92 7.10 7.77 -10.79
N HIS A 93 6.34 8.85 -11.05
CA HIS A 93 6.09 9.90 -10.08
C HIS A 93 5.42 9.36 -8.80
N ASP A 94 4.33 8.61 -8.94
CA ASP A 94 3.61 8.06 -7.78
C ASP A 94 4.50 7.09 -6.97
N MET A 95 5.41 6.36 -7.62
CA MET A 95 6.38 5.52 -6.92
C MET A 95 7.45 6.34 -6.20
N GLU A 96 7.97 7.43 -6.79
CA GLU A 96 8.89 8.34 -6.12
C GLU A 96 8.27 8.91 -4.85
N VAL A 97 7.02 9.36 -4.91
CA VAL A 97 6.27 9.82 -3.73
C VAL A 97 6.12 8.71 -2.68
N CYS A 98 5.77 7.50 -3.10
CA CYS A 98 5.65 6.37 -2.17
C CYS A 98 6.98 6.02 -1.47
N VAL A 99 8.10 6.11 -2.19
CA VAL A 99 9.45 5.88 -1.65
C VAL A 99 9.84 6.99 -0.68
N GLU A 100 9.66 8.25 -1.06
CA GLU A 100 9.96 9.42 -0.20
C GLU A 100 9.23 9.34 1.13
N HIS A 101 7.99 8.89 1.08
CA HIS A 101 7.16 8.72 2.29
C HIS A 101 7.27 7.33 2.92
N GLU A 102 8.13 6.44 2.44
CA GLU A 102 8.31 5.07 2.98
C GLU A 102 6.95 4.37 3.22
N VAL A 103 6.11 4.30 2.17
CA VAL A 103 4.80 3.67 2.26
C VAL A 103 4.95 2.19 2.62
N PRO A 104 4.34 1.71 3.72
CA PRO A 104 4.67 0.38 4.27
C PRO A 104 4.33 -0.78 3.34
N ILE A 105 3.27 -0.64 2.53
CA ILE A 105 2.81 -1.70 1.62
C ILE A 105 2.46 -1.11 0.26
N ILE A 106 3.04 -1.67 -0.79
CA ILE A 106 2.64 -1.38 -2.18
C ILE A 106 1.92 -2.60 -2.76
N ILE A 107 0.72 -2.38 -3.30
CA ILE A 107 -0.02 -3.40 -4.05
C ILE A 107 0.20 -3.15 -5.54
N LYS A 108 0.88 -4.06 -6.24
CA LYS A 108 1.04 -4.00 -7.70
C LYS A 108 -0.13 -4.65 -8.40
N SER A 109 -0.62 -4.02 -9.45
CA SER A 109 -1.64 -4.58 -10.32
C SER A 109 -1.16 -4.62 -11.77
N LEU A 110 -1.57 -5.64 -12.51
CA LEU A 110 -1.29 -5.93 -13.93
C LEU A 110 0.13 -6.42 -14.18
N ARG A 111 1.10 -5.55 -14.44
CA ARG A 111 2.50 -5.94 -14.66
C ARG A 111 3.29 -5.95 -13.35
N ALA A 112 4.43 -6.59 -13.37
CA ALA A 112 5.33 -6.68 -12.24
C ALA A 112 6.71 -6.09 -12.56
N PRO A 113 6.85 -4.77 -12.78
CA PRO A 113 8.15 -4.18 -13.05
C PRO A 113 9.05 -4.30 -11.83
N GLN A 114 10.28 -4.80 -12.03
CA GLN A 114 11.25 -5.07 -10.97
C GLN A 114 11.57 -3.82 -10.16
N PHE A 115 11.68 -2.65 -10.82
CA PHE A 115 12.03 -1.41 -10.12
C PHE A 115 11.09 -1.06 -8.96
N VAL A 116 9.80 -1.43 -9.06
CA VAL A 116 8.83 -1.19 -7.96
C VAL A 116 9.21 -2.02 -6.73
N VAL A 117 9.61 -3.28 -6.93
CA VAL A 117 10.02 -4.15 -5.83
C VAL A 117 11.31 -3.63 -5.19
N ASP A 118 12.32 -3.34 -6.02
CA ASP A 118 13.62 -2.87 -5.55
C ASP A 118 13.48 -1.57 -4.76
N SER A 119 12.67 -0.63 -5.25
CA SER A 119 12.42 0.64 -4.58
C SER A 119 11.75 0.44 -3.22
N VAL A 120 10.73 -0.41 -3.13
CA VAL A 120 10.01 -0.65 -1.87
C VAL A 120 10.87 -1.39 -0.86
N HIS A 121 11.63 -2.38 -1.31
CA HIS A 121 12.52 -3.14 -0.44
C HIS A 121 13.69 -2.29 0.09
N SER A 122 14.09 -1.23 -0.61
CA SER A 122 15.21 -0.37 -0.21
C SER A 122 14.99 0.32 1.16
N TYR A 123 13.73 0.57 1.55
CA TYR A 123 13.37 1.14 2.85
C TYR A 123 12.66 0.15 3.79
N GLY A 124 12.63 -1.13 3.45
CA GLY A 124 12.03 -2.19 4.28
C GLY A 124 10.51 -2.33 4.15
N GLY A 125 9.90 -1.71 3.14
CA GLY A 125 8.51 -1.91 2.79
C GLY A 125 8.25 -3.30 2.19
N THR A 126 6.98 -3.66 2.01
CA THR A 126 6.58 -4.93 1.42
C THR A 126 5.75 -4.74 0.16
N VAL A 127 5.86 -5.68 -0.77
CA VAL A 127 5.12 -5.65 -2.03
C VAL A 127 4.16 -6.83 -2.10
N ILE A 128 2.92 -6.53 -2.45
CA ILE A 128 1.87 -7.52 -2.73
C ILE A 128 1.50 -7.38 -4.20
N HIS A 129 1.21 -8.48 -4.87
CA HIS A 129 0.80 -8.45 -6.27
C HIS A 129 -0.50 -9.20 -6.47
N ASP A 130 -1.50 -8.55 -7.07
CA ASP A 130 -2.69 -9.24 -7.54
C ASP A 130 -2.40 -10.02 -8.83
N VAL A 131 -2.81 -11.26 -8.89
CA VAL A 131 -2.50 -12.16 -9.99
C VAL A 131 -3.74 -12.95 -10.43
N ILE A 132 -3.82 -13.24 -11.73
CA ILE A 132 -4.99 -13.91 -12.33
C ILE A 132 -4.79 -15.42 -12.52
N ASN A 133 -3.59 -15.94 -12.35
CA ASN A 133 -3.28 -17.36 -12.48
C ASN A 133 -1.94 -17.72 -11.82
N ILE A 134 -1.68 -19.03 -11.68
CA ILE A 134 -0.47 -19.57 -11.06
C ILE A 134 0.82 -19.14 -11.77
N ARG A 135 0.81 -19.03 -13.10
CA ARG A 135 2.00 -18.58 -13.86
C ARG A 135 2.39 -17.17 -13.48
N HIS A 136 1.41 -16.27 -13.34
CA HIS A 136 1.65 -14.90 -12.90
C HIS A 136 2.07 -14.84 -11.44
N ALA A 137 1.49 -15.70 -10.57
CA ALA A 137 1.90 -15.79 -9.18
C ALA A 137 3.38 -16.19 -9.05
N LYS A 138 3.82 -17.23 -9.75
CA LYS A 138 5.23 -17.64 -9.76
C LYS A 138 6.14 -16.50 -10.20
N LYS A 139 5.79 -15.82 -11.30
CA LYS A 139 6.57 -14.69 -11.78
C LYS A 139 6.64 -13.55 -10.75
N ALA A 140 5.54 -13.22 -10.08
CA ALA A 140 5.51 -12.19 -9.05
C ALA A 140 6.41 -12.55 -7.85
N ILE A 141 6.39 -13.82 -7.43
CA ILE A 141 7.26 -14.35 -6.36
C ILE A 141 8.73 -14.30 -6.77
N ASP A 142 9.05 -14.73 -7.99
CA ASP A 142 10.43 -14.70 -8.52
C ASP A 142 10.98 -13.24 -8.59
N GLU A 143 10.10 -12.26 -8.74
CA GLU A 143 10.41 -10.83 -8.72
C GLU A 143 10.37 -10.20 -7.31
N GLY A 144 10.07 -10.98 -6.27
CA GLY A 144 10.17 -10.55 -4.87
C GLY A 144 8.87 -9.98 -4.26
N ALA A 145 7.71 -10.20 -4.88
CA ALA A 145 6.43 -9.84 -4.28
C ALA A 145 5.97 -10.86 -3.23
#